data_0730c2d6de8f5e2716bd2159f00fe1b3
#
_entry.id   0730c2d6de8f5e2716bd2159f00fe1b3
#
_cell.length_a   1.000
_cell.length_b   1.000
_cell.length_c   1.000
_cell.angle_alpha   90.00
_cell.angle_beta   90.00
_cell.angle_gamma   90.00
#
_symmetry.space_group_name_H-M   'P 1'
#
loop_
_entity.id
_entity.type
_entity.pdbx_description
1 polymer ?
#
loop_
_entity_poly.entity_id
_entity_poly.type
_entity_poly.pdbx_seq_one_letter_code
_entity_poly.pdbx_strand_id
1 'polypeptide(L)'
;MVDQPRYVDVNIFIYWLGNHPKFGETAYKWIKKIDQSPRGEYVTSSLTIYETLIIIAGLTGKNLKDKNFVGDVVNSITHIKGLAIEPLKSEDFVKAVNLMNDCKLDYEDSIHLAIATRTGTQEIVSNDKHFDATPIKRTI
;
A
#
# COMPACT_ATOMS: atom_id res chain seq x y z
N MET A 1 -16.72 3.24 14.13
CA MET A 1 -15.65 2.24 14.31
C MET A 1 -15.62 1.30 13.11
N VAL A 2 -14.47 0.99 12.61
CA VAL A 2 -14.30 0.07 11.49
C VAL A 2 -13.81 -1.27 12.03
N ASP A 3 -14.63 -2.31 11.90
CA ASP A 3 -14.34 -3.63 12.49
C ASP A 3 -13.33 -4.44 11.68
N GLN A 4 -13.31 -4.24 10.35
CA GLN A 4 -12.44 -5.00 9.45
C GLN A 4 -11.86 -4.08 8.39
N PRO A 5 -10.81 -3.32 8.73
CA PRO A 5 -10.16 -2.48 7.75
C PRO A 5 -9.52 -3.32 6.63
N ARG A 6 -9.39 -2.72 5.45
CA ARG A 6 -8.73 -3.34 4.30
C ARG A 6 -7.39 -2.66 4.09
N TYR A 7 -6.37 -3.46 3.88
CA TYR A 7 -5.03 -2.96 3.60
C TYR A 7 -4.88 -2.67 2.11
N VAL A 8 -4.33 -1.52 1.76
CA VAL A 8 -4.13 -1.14 0.36
C VAL A 8 -2.65 -1.28 0.03
N ASP A 9 -2.36 -2.16 -0.94
CA ASP A 9 -1.00 -2.45 -1.37
C ASP A 9 -0.42 -1.32 -2.20
N VAL A 10 0.90 -1.24 -2.23
CA VAL A 10 1.67 -0.20 -2.91
C VAL A 10 1.34 -0.12 -4.40
N ASN A 11 1.07 -1.24 -5.07
CA ASN A 11 0.83 -1.24 -6.51
C ASN A 11 -0.41 -0.42 -6.92
N ILE A 12 -1.40 -0.28 -6.05
CA ILE A 12 -2.57 0.56 -6.32
C ILE A 12 -2.15 2.02 -6.49
N PHE A 13 -1.29 2.50 -5.61
CA PHE A 13 -0.79 3.88 -5.67
C PHE A 13 0.15 4.09 -6.86
N ILE A 14 0.99 3.10 -7.17
CA ILE A 14 1.91 3.16 -8.31
C ILE A 14 1.13 3.21 -9.62
N TYR A 15 0.12 2.36 -9.80
CA TYR A 15 -0.70 2.36 -11.01
C TYR A 15 -1.45 3.67 -11.19
N TRP A 16 -1.98 4.22 -10.09
CA TRP A 16 -2.70 5.49 -10.13
C TRP A 16 -1.77 6.67 -10.45
N LEU A 17 -0.73 6.86 -9.65
CA LEU A 17 0.17 8.02 -9.80
C LEU A 17 1.07 7.90 -11.04
N GLY A 18 1.41 6.69 -11.43
CA GLY A 18 2.19 6.42 -12.63
C GLY A 18 1.35 6.34 -13.91
N ASN A 19 0.03 6.50 -13.80
CA ASN A 19 -0.89 6.42 -14.93
C ASN A 19 -0.67 5.16 -15.78
N HIS A 20 -0.71 4.00 -15.11
CA HIS A 20 -0.44 2.71 -15.75
C HIS A 20 -1.44 2.46 -16.90
N PRO A 21 -0.97 2.10 -18.11
CA PRO A 21 -1.85 1.99 -19.28
C PRO A 21 -2.92 0.91 -19.14
N LYS A 22 -2.65 -0.16 -18.38
CA LYS A 22 -3.59 -1.28 -18.20
C LYS A 22 -4.37 -1.20 -16.90
N PHE A 23 -3.71 -0.83 -15.80
CA PHE A 23 -4.30 -0.89 -14.45
C PHE A 23 -4.59 0.47 -13.83
N GLY A 24 -4.18 1.57 -14.47
CA GLY A 24 -4.31 2.92 -13.92
C GLY A 24 -5.76 3.32 -13.68
N GLU A 25 -6.67 2.98 -14.59
CA GLU A 25 -8.08 3.31 -14.45
C GLU A 25 -8.72 2.54 -13.28
N THR A 26 -8.43 1.25 -13.17
CA THR A 26 -8.93 0.43 -12.05
C THR A 26 -8.40 0.95 -10.72
N ALA A 27 -7.11 1.30 -10.67
CA ALA A 27 -6.51 1.88 -9.47
C ALA A 27 -7.15 3.22 -9.11
N TYR A 28 -7.41 4.08 -10.09
CA TYR A 28 -8.09 5.36 -9.86
C TYR A 28 -9.47 5.16 -9.24
N LYS A 29 -10.24 4.17 -9.73
CA LYS A 29 -11.55 3.86 -9.16
C LYS A 29 -11.44 3.43 -7.70
N TRP A 30 -10.42 2.64 -7.36
CA TRP A 30 -10.15 2.27 -5.98
C TRP A 30 -9.80 3.48 -5.12
N ILE A 31 -8.92 4.35 -5.60
CA ILE A 31 -8.53 5.57 -4.86
C ILE A 31 -9.76 6.45 -4.61
N LYS A 32 -10.61 6.60 -5.61
CA LYS A 32 -11.84 7.38 -5.47
C LYS A 32 -12.78 6.78 -4.43
N LYS A 33 -12.93 5.46 -4.44
CA LYS A 33 -13.75 4.75 -3.45
C LYS A 33 -13.18 4.92 -2.04
N ILE A 34 -11.87 4.81 -1.89
CA ILE A 34 -11.20 4.99 -0.61
C ILE A 34 -11.39 6.43 -0.10
N ASP A 35 -11.23 7.41 -0.97
CA ASP A 35 -11.41 8.82 -0.60
C ASP A 35 -12.82 9.13 -0.10
N GLN A 36 -13.82 8.42 -0.59
CA GLN A 36 -15.21 8.58 -0.19
C GLN A 36 -15.63 7.74 1.01
N SER A 37 -14.74 6.89 1.51
CA SER A 37 -15.01 5.98 2.62
C SER A 37 -14.73 6.65 3.97
N PRO A 38 -15.33 6.17 5.07
CA PRO A 38 -14.96 6.62 6.40
C PRO A 38 -13.49 6.37 6.68
N ARG A 39 -12.83 7.30 7.36
CA ARG A 39 -11.42 7.18 7.68
C ARG A 39 -11.15 5.92 8.50
N GLY A 40 -10.18 5.14 8.06
CA GLY A 40 -9.78 3.90 8.71
C GLY A 40 -10.45 2.66 8.14
N GLU A 41 -11.43 2.79 7.24
CA GLU A 41 -11.96 1.64 6.52
C GLU A 41 -10.91 1.03 5.61
N TYR A 42 -10.03 1.85 5.08
CA TYR A 42 -8.86 1.43 4.33
C TYR A 42 -7.62 1.93 5.03
N VAL A 43 -6.60 1.08 5.11
CA VAL A 43 -5.33 1.41 5.75
C VAL A 43 -4.18 1.06 4.81
N THR A 44 -3.11 1.78 4.93
CA THR A 44 -1.82 1.41 4.35
C THR A 44 -0.73 1.77 5.35
N SER A 45 0.52 1.64 4.98
CA SER A 45 1.61 1.95 5.90
C SER A 45 2.48 3.09 5.39
N SER A 46 3.27 3.66 6.28
CA SER A 46 4.28 4.65 5.89
C SER A 46 5.31 4.07 4.92
N LEU A 47 5.53 2.75 4.94
CA LEU A 47 6.37 2.07 3.96
C LEU A 47 5.82 2.25 2.53
N THR A 48 4.50 2.18 2.36
CA THR A 48 3.84 2.38 1.07
C THR A 48 4.17 3.75 0.47
N ILE A 49 4.19 4.79 1.30
CA ILE A 49 4.52 6.14 0.83
C ILE A 49 5.94 6.17 0.25
N TYR A 50 6.88 5.60 0.98
CA TYR A 50 8.29 5.60 0.58
C TYR A 50 8.52 4.75 -0.68
N GLU A 51 7.95 3.55 -0.73
CA GLU A 51 8.06 2.68 -1.90
C GLU A 51 7.44 3.31 -3.14
N THR A 52 6.26 3.91 -3.01
CA THR A 52 5.60 4.61 -4.11
C THR A 52 6.49 5.72 -4.64
N LEU A 53 7.06 6.52 -3.75
CA LEU A 53 7.94 7.63 -4.13
C LEU A 53 9.15 7.15 -4.93
N ILE A 54 9.83 6.11 -4.44
CA ILE A 54 11.03 5.56 -5.10
C ILE A 54 10.67 4.99 -6.48
N ILE A 55 9.59 4.24 -6.58
CA ILE A 55 9.21 3.57 -7.82
C ILE A 55 8.75 4.60 -8.86
N ILE A 56 7.92 5.57 -8.46
CA ILE A 56 7.48 6.63 -9.38
C ILE A 56 8.67 7.48 -9.84
N ALA A 57 9.62 7.78 -8.95
CA ALA A 57 10.85 8.48 -9.33
C ALA A 57 11.60 7.72 -10.41
N GLY A 58 11.75 6.40 -10.26
CA GLY A 58 12.40 5.55 -11.25
C GLY A 58 11.66 5.52 -12.59
N LEU A 59 10.34 5.44 -12.56
CA LEU A 59 9.52 5.38 -13.78
C LEU A 59 9.49 6.70 -14.54
N THR A 60 9.59 7.83 -13.86
CA THR A 60 9.44 9.17 -14.45
C THR A 60 10.78 9.86 -14.67
N GLY A 61 11.88 9.29 -14.21
CA GLY A 61 13.20 9.94 -14.27
C GLY A 61 13.34 11.11 -13.31
N LYS A 62 12.43 11.29 -12.37
CA LYS A 62 12.49 12.36 -11.38
C LYS A 62 13.49 12.02 -10.28
N ASN A 63 13.98 13.07 -9.62
CA ASN A 63 15.00 12.96 -8.57
C ASN A 63 14.37 13.19 -7.20
N LEU A 64 14.79 12.41 -6.21
CA LEU A 64 14.32 12.57 -4.83
C LEU A 64 14.77 13.87 -4.16
N LYS A 65 15.65 14.64 -4.81
CA LYS A 65 16.02 15.99 -4.37
C LYS A 65 15.02 17.04 -4.85
N ASP A 66 14.11 16.68 -5.75
CA ASP A 66 13.09 17.58 -6.26
C ASP A 66 11.95 17.68 -5.25
N LYS A 67 11.94 18.75 -4.48
CA LYS A 67 10.96 18.95 -3.41
C LYS A 67 9.53 18.97 -3.94
N ASN A 68 9.29 19.55 -5.10
CA ASN A 68 7.93 19.62 -5.66
C ASN A 68 7.43 18.24 -6.05
N PHE A 69 8.26 17.42 -6.68
CA PHE A 69 7.91 16.05 -7.02
C PHE A 69 7.63 15.23 -5.77
N VAL A 70 8.54 15.27 -4.80
CA VAL A 70 8.39 14.51 -3.53
C VAL A 70 7.12 14.95 -2.81
N GLY A 71 6.89 16.25 -2.69
CA GLY A 71 5.71 16.81 -2.06
C GLY A 71 4.42 16.37 -2.74
N ASP A 72 4.38 16.40 -4.07
CA ASP A 72 3.20 16.00 -4.84
C ASP A 72 2.84 14.54 -4.58
N VAL A 73 3.81 13.63 -4.60
CA VAL A 73 3.56 12.21 -4.33
C VAL A 73 3.09 11.99 -2.90
N VAL A 74 3.81 12.55 -1.93
CA VAL A 74 3.47 12.39 -0.50
C VAL A 74 2.07 12.96 -0.21
N ASN A 75 1.78 14.15 -0.71
CA ASN A 75 0.49 14.80 -0.49
C ASN A 75 -0.65 14.05 -1.18
N SER A 76 -0.42 13.50 -2.37
CA SER A 76 -1.44 12.73 -3.08
C SER A 76 -1.93 11.55 -2.25
N ILE A 77 -1.04 10.89 -1.54
CA ILE A 77 -1.39 9.73 -0.69
C ILE A 77 -1.98 10.19 0.64
N THR A 78 -1.31 11.12 1.32
CA THR A 78 -1.69 11.53 2.69
C THR A 78 -3.00 12.32 2.73
N HIS A 79 -3.44 12.90 1.63
CA HIS A 79 -4.70 13.64 1.56
C HIS A 79 -5.90 12.78 1.14
N ILE A 80 -5.75 11.48 0.94
CA ILE A 80 -6.88 10.58 0.70
C ILE A 80 -7.66 10.46 2.01
N LYS A 81 -8.89 10.96 2.03
CA LYS A 81 -9.65 11.17 3.27
C LYS A 81 -9.96 9.89 4.02
N GLY A 82 -10.33 8.83 3.32
CA GLY A 82 -10.70 7.55 3.93
C GLY A 82 -9.54 6.65 4.29
N LEU A 83 -8.30 7.05 3.97
CA LEU A 83 -7.11 6.23 4.16
C LEU A 83 -6.42 6.57 5.47
N ALA A 84 -6.28 5.57 6.35
CA ALA A 84 -5.44 5.67 7.53
C ALA A 84 -4.03 5.16 7.18
N ILE A 85 -3.02 5.84 7.68
CA ILE A 85 -1.63 5.48 7.44
C ILE A 85 -1.01 4.99 8.74
N GLU A 86 -0.69 3.68 8.78
CA GLU A 86 -0.07 3.05 9.92
C GLU A 86 1.44 3.26 9.89
N PRO A 87 2.06 3.62 11.01
CA PRO A 87 3.50 3.73 11.06
C PRO A 87 4.16 2.37 10.93
N LEU A 88 5.27 2.33 10.20
CA LEU A 88 6.14 1.17 10.12
C LEU A 88 6.90 1.04 11.45
N LYS A 89 6.84 -0.14 12.07
CA LYS A 89 7.47 -0.41 13.37
C LYS A 89 8.60 -1.41 13.23
N SER A 90 9.57 -1.34 14.14
CA SER A 90 10.70 -2.28 14.15
C SER A 90 10.25 -3.73 14.22
N GLU A 91 9.20 -4.00 15.00
CA GLU A 91 8.64 -5.35 15.14
C GLU A 91 8.07 -5.90 13.83
N ASP A 92 7.63 -5.03 12.91
CA ASP A 92 7.16 -5.47 11.60
C ASP A 92 8.29 -6.09 10.78
N PHE A 93 9.49 -5.52 10.88
CA PHE A 93 10.68 -6.07 10.21
C PHE A 93 11.05 -7.45 10.75
N VAL A 94 10.96 -7.62 12.07
CA VAL A 94 11.30 -8.90 12.72
C VAL A 94 10.28 -9.97 12.34
N LYS A 95 9.00 -9.66 12.42
CA LYS A 95 7.93 -10.60 12.08
C LYS A 95 7.97 -11.00 10.61
N ALA A 96 8.33 -10.08 9.73
CA ALA A 96 8.39 -10.33 8.29
C ALA A 96 9.35 -11.47 7.94
N VAL A 97 10.45 -11.64 8.68
CA VAL A 97 11.40 -12.73 8.42
C VAL A 97 10.71 -14.10 8.55
N ASN A 98 9.89 -14.27 9.58
CA ASN A 98 9.15 -15.53 9.77
C ASN A 98 8.08 -15.72 8.69
N LEU A 99 7.40 -14.64 8.29
CA LEU A 99 6.37 -14.69 7.26
C LEU A 99 6.92 -15.05 5.88
N MET A 100 8.18 -14.73 5.60
CA MET A 100 8.81 -15.15 4.34
C MET A 100 8.77 -16.68 4.18
N ASN A 101 9.07 -17.41 5.24
CA ASN A 101 9.03 -18.88 5.22
C ASN A 101 7.60 -19.41 5.19
N ASP A 102 6.74 -18.87 6.03
CA ASP A 102 5.37 -19.38 6.21
C ASP A 102 4.49 -19.12 4.99
N CYS A 103 4.66 -17.98 4.34
CA CYS A 103 3.79 -17.53 3.26
C CYS A 103 4.48 -17.45 1.90
N LYS A 104 5.76 -17.80 1.81
CA LYS A 104 6.54 -17.79 0.56
C LYS A 104 6.54 -16.41 -0.14
N LEU A 105 6.58 -15.35 0.65
CA LEU A 105 6.66 -13.98 0.16
C LEU A 105 8.11 -13.50 0.18
N ASP A 106 8.41 -12.49 -0.67
CA ASP A 106 9.65 -11.77 -0.49
C ASP A 106 9.58 -10.88 0.76
N TYR A 107 10.71 -10.24 1.12
CA TYR A 107 10.77 -9.49 2.37
C TYR A 107 9.85 -8.27 2.38
N GLU A 108 9.78 -7.51 1.27
CA GLU A 108 8.92 -6.33 1.19
C GLU A 108 7.45 -6.70 1.37
N ASP A 109 6.96 -7.71 0.66
CA ASP A 109 5.59 -8.21 0.79
C ASP A 109 5.32 -8.73 2.19
N SER A 110 6.33 -9.37 2.80
CA SER A 110 6.22 -9.88 4.18
C SER A 110 6.10 -8.75 5.20
N ILE A 111 6.76 -7.62 4.98
CA ILE A 111 6.60 -6.43 5.84
C ILE A 111 5.16 -5.90 5.73
N HIS A 112 4.63 -5.77 4.53
CA HIS A 112 3.24 -5.35 4.33
C HIS A 112 2.26 -6.31 5.01
N LEU A 113 2.48 -7.62 4.87
CA LEU A 113 1.65 -8.63 5.52
C LEU A 113 1.73 -8.51 7.05
N ALA A 114 2.92 -8.27 7.60
CA ALA A 114 3.09 -8.07 9.04
C ALA A 114 2.27 -6.87 9.54
N ILE A 115 2.31 -5.76 8.82
CA ILE A 115 1.55 -4.56 9.17
C ILE A 115 0.05 -4.82 9.04
N ALA A 116 -0.38 -5.43 7.94
CA ALA A 116 -1.78 -5.77 7.72
C ALA A 116 -2.33 -6.65 8.85
N THR A 117 -1.57 -7.68 9.24
CA THR A 117 -1.95 -8.57 10.33
C THR A 117 -2.05 -7.83 11.66
N ARG A 118 -1.06 -6.97 11.96
CA ARG A 118 -1.03 -6.19 13.21
C ARG A 118 -2.22 -5.25 13.32
N THR A 119 -2.67 -4.69 12.19
CA THR A 119 -3.79 -3.74 12.17
C THR A 119 -5.15 -4.43 12.07
N GLY A 120 -5.19 -5.77 12.09
CA GLY A 120 -6.42 -6.53 12.07
C GLY A 120 -7.10 -6.61 10.71
N THR A 121 -6.39 -6.34 9.62
CA THR A 121 -6.97 -6.42 8.29
C THR A 121 -7.09 -7.88 7.84
N GLN A 122 -8.20 -8.21 7.19
CA GLN A 122 -8.45 -9.54 6.64
C GLN A 122 -8.48 -9.53 5.12
N GLU A 123 -8.47 -8.36 4.51
CA GLU A 123 -8.44 -8.19 3.07
C GLU A 123 -7.32 -7.25 2.67
N ILE A 124 -6.70 -7.52 1.53
CA ILE A 124 -5.73 -6.65 0.90
C ILE A 124 -6.21 -6.28 -0.51
N VAL A 125 -6.21 -5.00 -0.80
CA VAL A 125 -6.48 -4.48 -2.15
C VAL A 125 -5.16 -4.49 -2.90
N SER A 126 -4.98 -5.46 -3.78
CA SER A 126 -3.71 -5.70 -4.47
C SER A 126 -3.90 -6.48 -5.76
N ASN A 127 -3.09 -6.17 -6.75
CA ASN A 127 -2.98 -6.96 -7.98
C ASN A 127 -1.92 -8.07 -7.87
N ASP A 128 -1.24 -8.17 -6.74
CA ASP A 128 -0.16 -9.15 -6.55
C ASP A 128 -0.69 -10.50 -6.08
N LYS A 129 -0.66 -11.48 -6.98
CA LYS A 129 -1.15 -12.83 -6.71
C LYS A 129 -0.35 -13.58 -5.64
N HIS A 130 0.85 -13.10 -5.29
CA HIS A 130 1.63 -13.71 -4.20
C HIS A 130 0.87 -13.68 -2.88
N PHE A 131 0.00 -12.70 -2.65
CA PHE A 131 -0.81 -12.64 -1.45
C PHE A 131 -1.89 -13.74 -1.37
N ASP A 132 -2.20 -14.42 -2.48
CA ASP A 132 -3.15 -15.54 -2.46
C ASP A 132 -2.64 -16.73 -1.63
N ALA A 133 -1.33 -16.82 -1.41
CA ALA A 133 -0.72 -17.86 -0.56
C ALA A 133 -0.75 -17.52 0.93
N THR A 134 -1.37 -16.42 1.31
CA THR A 134 -1.43 -15.93 2.69
C THR A 134 -2.84 -16.08 3.26
N PRO A 135 -3.02 -15.97 4.60
CA PRO A 135 -4.35 -15.97 5.20
C PRO A 135 -5.23 -14.76 4.84
N ILE A 136 -4.61 -13.68 4.33
CA ILE A 136 -5.35 -12.47 3.98
C ILE A 136 -6.00 -12.62 2.60
N LYS A 137 -7.26 -12.19 2.47
CA LYS A 137 -7.98 -12.27 1.21
C LYS A 137 -7.58 -11.13 0.29
N ARG A 138 -7.19 -11.46 -0.95
CA ARG A 138 -6.86 -10.45 -1.95
C ARG A 138 -8.11 -10.02 -2.73
N THR A 139 -8.25 -8.72 -2.90
CA THR A 139 -9.32 -8.11 -3.67
C THR A 139 -8.73 -7.09 -4.64
N ILE A 140 -9.20 -7.06 -5.86
CA ILE A 140 -8.87 -5.98 -6.79
C ILE A 140 -10.02 -5.72 -7.76
#